data_18e95f22fc5fba8e7af88b355353636f
#
_entry.id   18e95f22fc5fba8e7af88b355353636f
#
_cell.length_a   1.000
_cell.length_b   1.000
_cell.length_c   1.000
_cell.angle_alpha   90.00
_cell.angle_beta   90.00
_cell.angle_gamma   90.00
#
_symmetry.space_group_name_H-M   'P 1'
#
loop_
_entity.id
_entity.type
_entity.pdbx_description
1 polymer ?
#
loop_
_entity_poly.entity_id
_entity_poly.type
_entity_poly.pdbx_seq_one_letter_code
_entity_poly.pdbx_strand_id
1 'polypeptide(L)'
;DSKPKDDRKLLTTLYAVRRIIILIMVTAVTIYVLGQIQLFETLGLSILASASVLAVLVGVAGQAVLGNILSSFQLSLAKPIRVGDLVMFEGQWCYVEGIFYTHIRLRLWNERRLIVPVTYFASKAFENLSAKSTKEYRSVALTLHLSADISLLREKFFEFAKAEDNVIEHHKLICAVTDQTGPAQTVTCYLMTVDPLSGWAAEVSVREKLLTFIRDNHPEWWPREVVVISHRDVARGHATGDDG
;
A
#
# COMPACT_ATOMS: atom_id res chain seq x y z
N ASP A 1 -13.24 32.45 -9.48
CA ASP A 1 -14.71 32.61 -9.64
C ASP A 1 -15.38 31.25 -9.83
N SER A 2 -15.40 30.42 -8.74
CA SER A 2 -15.95 29.05 -8.78
C SER A 2 -16.98 28.77 -7.66
N LYS A 3 -17.64 29.78 -7.15
CA LYS A 3 -18.60 29.66 -6.03
C LYS A 3 -20.03 29.17 -6.34
N PRO A 4 -20.63 29.16 -7.53
CA PRO A 4 -22.06 28.84 -7.66
C PRO A 4 -22.38 27.35 -7.82
N LYS A 5 -21.38 26.47 -8.00
CA LYS A 5 -21.63 25.01 -8.19
C LYS A 5 -21.73 24.22 -6.87
N ASP A 6 -21.02 24.64 -5.82
CA ASP A 6 -21.03 23.97 -4.52
C ASP A 6 -22.31 24.26 -3.73
N ASP A 7 -22.83 25.48 -3.83
CA ASP A 7 -24.08 25.86 -3.13
C ASP A 7 -25.29 25.06 -3.63
N ARG A 8 -25.35 24.72 -4.92
CA ARG A 8 -26.45 23.89 -5.46
C ARG A 8 -26.38 22.45 -4.97
N LYS A 9 -25.19 21.88 -4.80
CA LYS A 9 -25.03 20.53 -4.25
C LYS A 9 -25.39 20.48 -2.77
N LEU A 10 -24.99 21.47 -2.01
CA LEU A 10 -25.36 21.59 -0.59
C LEU A 10 -26.88 21.73 -0.41
N LEU A 11 -27.55 22.56 -1.22
CA LEU A 11 -29.00 22.71 -1.18
C LEU A 11 -29.72 21.39 -1.51
N THR A 12 -29.28 20.66 -2.53
CA THR A 12 -29.88 19.37 -2.90
C THR A 12 -29.73 18.34 -1.79
N THR A 13 -28.57 18.29 -1.13
CA THR A 13 -28.33 17.39 0.00
C THR A 13 -29.20 17.78 1.20
N LEU A 14 -29.31 19.07 1.52
CA LEU A 14 -30.18 19.57 2.60
C LEU A 14 -31.66 19.25 2.36
N TYR A 15 -32.13 19.39 1.13
CA TYR A 15 -33.51 19.01 0.77
C TYR A 15 -33.73 17.48 0.92
N ALA A 16 -32.79 16.67 0.52
CA ALA A 16 -32.87 15.21 0.69
C ALA A 16 -32.90 14.80 2.18
N VAL A 17 -32.02 15.35 3.00
CA VAL A 17 -31.99 15.11 4.45
C VAL A 17 -33.27 15.57 5.12
N ARG A 18 -33.76 16.78 4.80
CA ARG A 18 -35.03 17.28 5.30
C ARG A 18 -36.21 16.36 4.96
N ARG A 19 -36.24 15.83 3.73
CA ARG A 19 -37.31 14.91 3.29
C ARG A 19 -37.28 13.61 4.08
N ILE A 20 -36.10 13.06 4.35
CA ILE A 20 -35.94 11.86 5.18
C ILE A 20 -36.40 12.11 6.62
N ILE A 21 -36.02 13.25 7.23
CA ILE A 21 -36.45 13.60 8.58
C ILE A 21 -37.96 13.76 8.66
N ILE A 22 -38.58 14.42 7.69
CA ILE A 22 -40.04 14.58 7.64
C ILE A 22 -40.72 13.20 7.51
N LEU A 23 -40.20 12.32 6.65
CA LEU A 23 -40.73 10.97 6.49
C LEU A 23 -40.68 10.18 7.81
N ILE A 24 -39.56 10.22 8.52
CA ILE A 24 -39.38 9.56 9.83
C ILE A 24 -40.36 10.14 10.86
N MET A 25 -40.48 11.48 10.94
CA MET A 25 -41.41 12.11 11.87
C MET A 25 -42.86 11.76 11.56
N VAL A 26 -43.28 11.80 10.31
CA VAL A 26 -44.65 11.43 9.90
C VAL A 26 -44.93 9.98 10.25
N THR A 27 -44.00 9.08 9.96
CA THR A 27 -44.14 7.66 10.31
C THR A 27 -44.25 7.46 11.82
N ALA A 28 -43.41 8.11 12.63
CA ALA A 28 -43.42 8.02 14.09
C ALA A 28 -44.77 8.56 14.67
N VAL A 29 -45.25 9.72 14.16
CA VAL A 29 -46.55 10.27 14.58
C VAL A 29 -47.68 9.34 14.19
N THR A 30 -47.69 8.77 12.99
CA THR A 30 -48.70 7.81 12.53
C THR A 30 -48.72 6.58 13.42
N ILE A 31 -47.58 6.00 13.77
CA ILE A 31 -47.49 4.85 14.69
C ILE A 31 -48.03 5.19 16.08
N TYR A 32 -47.69 6.40 16.59
CA TYR A 32 -48.18 6.88 17.88
C TYR A 32 -49.69 7.04 17.91
N VAL A 33 -50.28 7.67 16.89
CA VAL A 33 -51.74 7.85 16.78
C VAL A 33 -52.46 6.52 16.63
N LEU A 34 -51.97 5.61 15.79
CA LEU A 34 -52.52 4.29 15.61
C LEU A 34 -52.45 3.47 16.92
N GLY A 35 -51.41 3.63 17.74
CA GLY A 35 -51.27 2.99 19.04
C GLY A 35 -52.33 3.42 20.09
N GLN A 36 -53.02 4.55 19.87
CA GLN A 36 -54.09 5.00 20.75
C GLN A 36 -55.48 4.34 20.43
N ILE A 37 -55.56 3.59 19.34
CA ILE A 37 -56.83 2.98 18.88
C ILE A 37 -56.85 1.53 19.34
N GLN A 38 -57.91 1.09 20.08
CA GLN A 38 -58.09 -0.27 20.65
C GLN A 38 -58.00 -1.43 19.64
N LEU A 39 -58.21 -1.14 18.33
CA LEU A 39 -57.98 -2.11 17.24
C LEU A 39 -56.55 -2.62 17.12
N PHE A 40 -55.59 -1.93 17.75
CA PHE A 40 -54.17 -2.29 17.68
C PHE A 40 -53.79 -3.51 18.54
N GLU A 41 -54.59 -3.85 19.55
CA GLU A 41 -54.32 -5.03 20.39
C GLU A 41 -54.38 -6.35 19.62
N THR A 42 -55.28 -6.44 18.63
CA THR A 42 -55.51 -7.67 17.86
C THR A 42 -54.64 -7.79 16.61
N LEU A 43 -54.32 -6.68 15.95
CA LEU A 43 -53.51 -6.63 14.71
C LEU A 43 -52.06 -6.25 14.97
N GLY A 44 -51.76 -5.71 16.16
CA GLY A 44 -50.46 -5.10 16.48
C GLY A 44 -49.30 -6.08 16.41
N LEU A 45 -49.49 -7.35 16.82
CA LEU A 45 -48.43 -8.36 16.76
C LEU A 45 -48.02 -8.69 15.31
N SER A 46 -48.95 -8.77 14.39
CA SER A 46 -48.67 -9.05 12.97
C SER A 46 -48.00 -7.90 12.29
N ILE A 47 -48.38 -6.67 12.59
CA ILE A 47 -47.79 -5.46 12.10
C ILE A 47 -46.39 -5.30 12.69
N LEU A 48 -46.19 -5.57 13.97
CA LEU A 48 -44.90 -5.49 14.64
C LEU A 48 -43.92 -6.54 14.08
N ALA A 49 -44.38 -7.75 13.82
CA ALA A 49 -43.57 -8.80 13.19
C ALA A 49 -43.11 -8.39 11.78
N SER A 50 -44.02 -7.86 10.96
CA SER A 50 -43.69 -7.38 9.61
C SER A 50 -42.74 -6.18 9.63
N ALA A 51 -42.97 -5.24 10.55
CA ALA A 51 -42.07 -4.07 10.72
C ALA A 51 -40.68 -4.49 11.19
N SER A 52 -40.57 -5.52 12.03
CA SER A 52 -39.28 -6.02 12.48
C SER A 52 -38.45 -6.62 11.34
N VAL A 53 -39.07 -7.40 10.47
CA VAL A 53 -38.40 -7.93 9.26
C VAL A 53 -37.93 -6.81 8.36
N LEU A 54 -38.77 -5.83 8.11
CA LEU A 54 -38.41 -4.67 7.28
C LEU A 54 -37.27 -3.87 7.92
N ALA A 55 -37.29 -3.67 9.24
CA ALA A 55 -36.23 -2.97 9.97
C ALA A 55 -34.87 -3.69 9.85
N VAL A 56 -34.86 -5.02 9.93
CA VAL A 56 -33.63 -5.82 9.71
C VAL A 56 -33.12 -5.66 8.29
N LEU A 57 -33.99 -5.74 7.28
CA LEU A 57 -33.60 -5.55 5.88
C LEU A 57 -32.99 -4.17 5.64
N VAL A 58 -33.63 -3.11 6.15
CA VAL A 58 -33.15 -1.74 6.04
C VAL A 58 -31.83 -1.56 6.82
N GLY A 59 -31.72 -2.18 8.00
CA GLY A 59 -30.52 -2.18 8.82
C GLY A 59 -29.31 -2.78 8.09
N VAL A 60 -29.50 -3.98 7.52
CA VAL A 60 -28.46 -4.66 6.73
C VAL A 60 -28.09 -3.85 5.49
N ALA A 61 -29.08 -3.31 4.77
CA ALA A 61 -28.81 -2.46 3.61
C ALA A 61 -28.05 -1.17 3.97
N GLY A 62 -28.32 -0.61 5.15
CA GLY A 62 -27.65 0.60 5.66
C GLY A 62 -26.27 0.38 6.28
N GLN A 63 -25.94 -0.88 6.62
CA GLN A 63 -24.70 -1.20 7.36
C GLN A 63 -23.43 -0.73 6.68
N ALA A 64 -23.33 -0.87 5.35
CA ALA A 64 -22.16 -0.43 4.59
C ALA A 64 -21.99 1.09 4.65
N VAL A 65 -23.06 1.85 4.59
CA VAL A 65 -23.05 3.32 4.67
C VAL A 65 -22.61 3.78 6.06
N LEU A 66 -23.19 3.21 7.12
CA LEU A 66 -22.83 3.50 8.51
C LEU A 66 -21.38 3.11 8.79
N GLY A 67 -20.94 1.95 8.29
CA GLY A 67 -19.55 1.50 8.41
C GLY A 67 -18.56 2.50 7.80
N ASN A 68 -18.83 3.00 6.61
CA ASN A 68 -17.99 4.03 5.97
C ASN A 68 -17.93 5.33 6.79
N ILE A 69 -19.08 5.78 7.30
CA ILE A 69 -19.15 7.00 8.13
C ILE A 69 -18.34 6.81 9.42
N LEU A 70 -18.51 5.69 10.11
CA LEU A 70 -17.81 5.40 11.36
C LEU A 70 -16.30 5.26 11.16
N SER A 71 -15.86 4.55 10.11
CA SER A 71 -14.44 4.42 9.76
C SER A 71 -13.82 5.76 9.39
N SER A 72 -14.55 6.61 8.67
CA SER A 72 -14.13 7.98 8.35
C SER A 72 -13.95 8.82 9.61
N PHE A 73 -14.86 8.69 10.56
CA PHE A 73 -14.78 9.38 11.84
C PHE A 73 -13.58 8.89 12.67
N GLN A 74 -13.37 7.58 12.75
CA GLN A 74 -12.19 6.99 13.42
C GLN A 74 -10.89 7.47 12.80
N LEU A 75 -10.79 7.48 11.46
CA LEU A 75 -9.61 7.96 10.74
C LEU A 75 -9.34 9.43 11.01
N SER A 76 -10.41 10.25 11.05
CA SER A 76 -10.33 11.69 11.33
C SER A 76 -9.90 11.99 12.77
N LEU A 77 -10.32 11.15 13.73
CA LEU A 77 -9.98 11.32 15.16
C LEU A 77 -8.56 10.85 15.44
N ALA A 78 -8.19 9.67 14.97
CA ALA A 78 -6.86 9.07 15.19
C ALA A 78 -5.76 9.75 14.34
N LYS A 79 -6.13 10.37 13.21
CA LYS A 79 -5.23 11.03 12.24
C LYS A 79 -3.98 10.22 11.88
N PRO A 80 -4.11 8.93 11.59
CA PRO A 80 -2.97 8.09 11.20
C PRO A 80 -2.39 8.51 9.84
N ILE A 81 -3.18 9.22 9.03
CA ILE A 81 -2.80 9.82 7.76
C ILE A 81 -3.35 11.24 7.65
N ARG A 82 -2.66 12.08 6.87
CA ARG A 82 -3.06 13.46 6.55
C ARG A 82 -3.02 13.68 5.05
N VAL A 83 -3.76 14.67 4.59
CA VAL A 83 -3.65 15.12 3.19
C VAL A 83 -2.22 15.62 2.95
N GLY A 84 -1.60 15.12 1.91
CA GLY A 84 -0.19 15.38 1.56
C GLY A 84 0.78 14.29 2.00
N ASP A 85 0.39 13.36 2.89
CA ASP A 85 1.26 12.26 3.30
C ASP A 85 1.55 11.32 2.13
N LEU A 86 2.79 10.83 2.08
CA LEU A 86 3.18 9.70 1.24
C LEU A 86 2.93 8.41 2.02
N VAL A 87 2.15 7.50 1.44
CA VAL A 87 1.80 6.22 2.03
C VAL A 87 2.07 5.07 1.06
N MET A 88 2.46 3.92 1.59
CA MET A 88 2.49 2.66 0.85
C MET A 88 1.18 1.93 1.11
N PHE A 89 0.35 1.80 0.08
CA PHE A 89 -0.91 1.09 0.13
C PHE A 89 -0.98 0.02 -0.95
N GLU A 90 -1.21 -1.22 -0.55
CA GLU A 90 -1.21 -2.40 -1.45
C GLU A 90 0.03 -2.48 -2.37
N GLY A 91 1.22 -2.19 -1.81
CA GLY A 91 2.49 -2.23 -2.54
C GLY A 91 2.71 -1.06 -3.50
N GLN A 92 1.88 -0.04 -3.48
CA GLN A 92 2.00 1.14 -4.33
C GLN A 92 2.24 2.41 -3.53
N TRP A 93 3.16 3.24 -4.00
CA TRP A 93 3.41 4.56 -3.42
C TRP A 93 2.34 5.53 -3.86
N CYS A 94 1.68 6.12 -2.88
CA CYS A 94 0.55 7.02 -3.10
C CYS A 94 0.66 8.26 -2.23
N TYR A 95 0.33 9.42 -2.77
CA TYR A 95 0.06 10.62 -1.99
C TYR A 95 -1.41 10.71 -1.62
N VAL A 96 -1.70 11.02 -0.37
CA VAL A 96 -3.07 11.28 0.08
C VAL A 96 -3.51 12.63 -0.47
N GLU A 97 -4.35 12.63 -1.49
CA GLU A 97 -4.86 13.85 -2.15
C GLU A 97 -6.10 14.42 -1.43
N GLY A 98 -6.88 13.55 -0.80
CA GLY A 98 -8.06 13.97 -0.04
C GLY A 98 -8.69 12.84 0.76
N ILE A 99 -9.24 13.19 1.91
CA ILE A 99 -9.96 12.28 2.81
C ILE A 99 -11.41 12.77 2.86
N PHE A 100 -12.34 11.95 2.37
CA PHE A 100 -13.77 12.23 2.31
C PHE A 100 -14.54 11.26 3.21
N TYR A 101 -15.81 11.53 3.49
CA TYR A 101 -16.62 10.68 4.38
C TYR A 101 -16.84 9.26 3.86
N THR A 102 -16.82 9.05 2.55
CA THR A 102 -17.08 7.75 1.92
C THR A 102 -15.85 7.12 1.29
N HIS A 103 -14.85 7.91 0.93
CA HIS A 103 -13.67 7.45 0.22
C HIS A 103 -12.44 8.30 0.51
N ILE A 104 -11.28 7.72 0.30
CA ILE A 104 -9.98 8.39 0.28
C ILE A 104 -9.53 8.45 -1.17
N ARG A 105 -9.02 9.60 -1.58
CA ARG A 105 -8.41 9.78 -2.89
C ARG A 105 -6.90 9.73 -2.72
N LEU A 106 -6.29 8.77 -3.38
CA LEU A 106 -4.84 8.58 -3.43
C LEU A 106 -4.34 8.89 -4.83
N ARG A 107 -3.26 9.66 -4.94
CA ARG A 107 -2.57 9.92 -6.19
C ARG A 107 -1.31 9.06 -6.25
N LEU A 108 -1.23 8.18 -7.24
CA LEU A 108 -0.09 7.31 -7.47
C LEU A 108 1.07 8.12 -8.07
N TRP A 109 2.28 7.55 -8.04
CA TRP A 109 3.48 8.14 -8.64
C TRP A 109 3.34 8.44 -10.15
N ASN A 110 2.46 7.69 -10.87
CA ASN A 110 2.19 7.85 -12.30
C ASN A 110 0.97 8.76 -12.58
N GLU A 111 0.62 9.64 -11.64
CA GLU A 111 -0.49 10.61 -11.70
C GLU A 111 -1.89 10.00 -11.78
N ARG A 112 -2.04 8.66 -11.73
CA ARG A 112 -3.36 8.03 -11.63
C ARG A 112 -3.94 8.25 -10.24
N ARG A 113 -5.27 8.36 -10.17
CA ARG A 113 -6.00 8.51 -8.92
C ARG A 113 -6.70 7.22 -8.57
N LEU A 114 -6.39 6.72 -7.39
CA LEU A 114 -7.05 5.57 -6.79
C LEU A 114 -8.08 6.08 -5.79
N ILE A 115 -9.35 5.69 -5.96
CA ILE A 115 -10.45 6.03 -5.06
C ILE A 115 -10.76 4.79 -4.23
N VAL A 116 -10.51 4.87 -2.95
CA VAL A 116 -10.62 3.74 -2.01
C VAL A 116 -11.73 4.03 -1.00
N PRO A 117 -12.72 3.14 -0.81
CA PRO A 117 -13.69 3.27 0.27
C PRO A 117 -12.97 3.36 1.64
N VAL A 118 -13.44 4.24 2.53
CA VAL A 118 -12.79 4.45 3.84
C VAL A 118 -12.72 3.17 4.66
N THR A 119 -13.78 2.36 4.65
CA THR A 119 -13.82 1.07 5.35
C THR A 119 -12.76 0.09 4.82
N TYR A 120 -12.57 0.04 3.50
CA TYR A 120 -11.56 -0.81 2.88
C TYR A 120 -10.15 -0.35 3.26
N PHE A 121 -9.87 0.94 3.15
CA PHE A 121 -8.58 1.51 3.54
C PHE A 121 -8.28 1.25 5.03
N ALA A 122 -9.26 1.49 5.91
CA ALA A 122 -9.11 1.30 7.35
C ALA A 122 -8.95 -0.17 7.77
N SER A 123 -9.41 -1.12 6.94
CA SER A 123 -9.28 -2.56 7.19
C SER A 123 -7.95 -3.16 6.75
N LYS A 124 -7.16 -2.43 5.96
CA LYS A 124 -5.87 -2.87 5.43
C LYS A 124 -4.71 -2.24 6.21
N ALA A 125 -3.63 -2.99 6.34
CA ALA A 125 -2.38 -2.41 6.80
C ALA A 125 -1.82 -1.47 5.71
N PHE A 126 -1.30 -0.33 6.13
CA PHE A 126 -0.59 0.61 5.26
C PHE A 126 0.61 1.17 6.01
N GLU A 127 1.61 1.61 5.27
CA GLU A 127 2.78 2.29 5.83
C GLU A 127 2.66 3.79 5.56
N ASN A 128 2.79 4.61 6.61
CA ASN A 128 2.86 6.06 6.45
C ASN A 128 4.34 6.49 6.47
N LEU A 129 4.86 6.84 5.29
CA LEU A 129 6.26 7.20 5.07
C LEU A 129 6.57 8.66 5.44
N SER A 130 5.55 9.42 5.85
CA SER A 130 5.68 10.85 6.21
C SER A 130 5.26 11.18 7.65
N ALA A 131 4.82 10.19 8.45
CA ALA A 131 4.13 10.44 9.72
C ALA A 131 4.95 11.17 10.80
N LYS A 132 6.24 10.84 10.95
CA LYS A 132 7.13 11.44 11.96
C LYS A 132 8.44 11.96 11.37
N SER A 133 8.95 11.26 10.39
CA SER A 133 10.20 11.56 9.70
C SER A 133 10.08 11.05 8.28
N THR A 134 10.62 11.78 7.36
CA THR A 134 10.73 11.34 5.97
C THR A 134 11.96 10.45 5.75
N LYS A 135 12.88 10.38 6.74
CA LYS A 135 14.08 9.56 6.65
C LYS A 135 13.74 8.09 6.56
N GLU A 136 14.37 7.40 5.63
CA GLU A 136 14.12 6.00 5.32
C GLU A 136 15.43 5.27 5.02
N TYR A 137 15.51 3.99 5.43
CA TYR A 137 16.53 3.09 4.94
C TYR A 137 16.17 2.55 3.57
N ARG A 138 17.10 2.70 2.63
CA ARG A 138 17.06 2.04 1.33
C ARG A 138 18.09 0.94 1.27
N SER A 139 17.84 -0.06 0.42
CA SER A 139 18.75 -1.21 0.30
C SER A 139 19.07 -1.52 -1.16
N VAL A 140 20.35 -1.79 -1.40
CA VAL A 140 20.85 -2.33 -2.65
C VAL A 140 21.29 -3.77 -2.39
N ALA A 141 20.56 -4.73 -2.94
CA ALA A 141 20.92 -6.14 -2.87
C ALA A 141 21.62 -6.56 -4.17
N LEU A 142 22.76 -7.22 -4.03
CA LEU A 142 23.59 -7.77 -5.12
C LEU A 142 23.82 -9.24 -4.86
N THR A 143 23.53 -10.08 -5.85
CA THR A 143 23.89 -11.51 -5.80
C THR A 143 25.22 -11.72 -6.51
N LEU A 144 26.22 -12.17 -5.77
CA LEU A 144 27.60 -12.33 -6.24
C LEU A 144 28.11 -13.75 -5.99
N HIS A 145 29.12 -14.16 -6.74
CA HIS A 145 29.83 -15.41 -6.50
C HIS A 145 30.56 -15.37 -5.15
N LEU A 146 30.78 -16.53 -4.50
CA LEU A 146 31.47 -16.60 -3.21
C LEU A 146 32.92 -16.09 -3.23
N SER A 147 33.53 -15.99 -4.41
CA SER A 147 34.89 -15.44 -4.56
C SER A 147 34.93 -13.91 -4.49
N ALA A 148 33.79 -13.23 -4.45
CA ALA A 148 33.77 -11.77 -4.38
C ALA A 148 34.34 -11.25 -3.07
N ASP A 149 35.25 -10.27 -3.16
CA ASP A 149 35.81 -9.58 -1.98
C ASP A 149 34.80 -8.60 -1.41
N ILE A 150 34.15 -9.01 -0.33
CA ILE A 150 33.14 -8.20 0.34
C ILE A 150 33.75 -6.97 1.01
N SER A 151 35.02 -7.00 1.39
CA SER A 151 35.68 -5.86 2.02
C SER A 151 35.86 -4.72 1.01
N LEU A 152 36.33 -5.05 -0.18
CA LEU A 152 36.48 -4.11 -1.29
C LEU A 152 35.12 -3.58 -1.77
N LEU A 153 34.12 -4.47 -1.89
CA LEU A 153 32.77 -4.05 -2.25
C LEU A 153 32.19 -3.06 -1.24
N ARG A 154 32.39 -3.32 0.06
CA ARG A 154 31.95 -2.43 1.15
C ARG A 154 32.62 -1.07 1.08
N GLU A 155 33.92 -1.02 0.82
CA GLU A 155 34.65 0.22 0.66
C GLU A 155 34.10 1.04 -0.49
N LYS A 156 33.88 0.42 -1.66
CA LYS A 156 33.30 1.09 -2.83
C LYS A 156 31.86 1.52 -2.61
N PHE A 157 31.07 0.72 -1.94
CA PHE A 157 29.72 1.13 -1.53
C PHE A 157 29.75 2.39 -0.65
N PHE A 158 30.62 2.43 0.36
CA PHE A 158 30.74 3.62 1.22
C PHE A 158 31.22 4.86 0.46
N GLU A 159 32.12 4.69 -0.48
CA GLU A 159 32.58 5.76 -1.36
C GLU A 159 31.42 6.32 -2.19
N PHE A 160 30.70 5.44 -2.90
CA PHE A 160 29.59 5.85 -3.78
C PHE A 160 28.39 6.41 -3.01
N ALA A 161 28.03 5.80 -1.87
CA ALA A 161 26.94 6.27 -1.05
C ALA A 161 27.23 7.65 -0.42
N LYS A 162 28.47 7.94 0.00
CA LYS A 162 28.87 9.24 0.54
C LYS A 162 28.88 10.35 -0.51
N ALA A 163 29.02 9.99 -1.79
CA ALA A 163 29.00 10.95 -2.90
C ALA A 163 27.57 11.34 -3.34
N GLU A 164 26.54 10.70 -2.78
CA GLU A 164 25.14 11.04 -3.08
C GLU A 164 24.62 12.07 -2.09
N ASP A 165 24.12 13.19 -2.59
CA ASP A 165 23.62 14.32 -1.77
C ASP A 165 22.41 13.93 -0.91
N ASN A 166 21.61 12.95 -1.37
CA ASN A 166 20.40 12.49 -0.68
C ASN A 166 20.67 11.40 0.38
N VAL A 167 21.91 10.93 0.50
CA VAL A 167 22.33 9.99 1.53
C VAL A 167 22.82 10.77 2.76
N ILE A 168 22.20 10.48 3.88
CA ILE A 168 22.48 11.15 5.16
C ILE A 168 22.95 10.14 6.20
N GLU A 169 23.41 10.65 7.35
CA GLU A 169 23.83 9.79 8.47
C GLU A 169 24.80 8.69 8.05
N HIS A 170 25.91 9.07 7.40
CA HIS A 170 26.89 8.18 6.79
C HIS A 170 27.48 7.14 7.78
N HIS A 171 27.40 7.41 9.08
CA HIS A 171 27.79 6.46 10.12
C HIS A 171 26.85 5.25 10.24
N LYS A 172 25.66 5.33 9.64
CA LYS A 172 24.66 4.26 9.59
C LYS A 172 24.68 3.45 8.28
N LEU A 173 25.65 3.67 7.41
CA LEU A 173 25.83 2.83 6.22
C LEU A 173 26.22 1.42 6.65
N ILE A 174 25.53 0.42 6.11
CA ILE A 174 25.76 -1.00 6.40
C ILE A 174 25.92 -1.72 5.06
N CYS A 175 26.90 -2.60 4.96
CA CYS A 175 27.04 -3.52 3.84
C CYS A 175 27.46 -4.88 4.39
N ALA A 176 26.59 -5.87 4.22
CA ALA A 176 26.78 -7.21 4.80
C ALA A 176 26.25 -8.30 3.87
N VAL A 177 26.80 -9.49 4.00
CA VAL A 177 26.22 -10.69 3.41
C VAL A 177 24.96 -11.04 4.19
N THR A 178 23.83 -11.09 3.52
CA THR A 178 22.53 -11.35 4.16
C THR A 178 21.99 -12.74 3.85
N ASP A 179 22.46 -13.36 2.77
CA ASP A 179 22.03 -14.71 2.39
C ASP A 179 23.12 -15.41 1.56
N GLN A 180 23.06 -16.76 1.51
CA GLN A 180 23.91 -17.60 0.69
C GLN A 180 23.11 -18.74 0.08
N THR A 181 23.22 -18.93 -1.21
CA THR A 181 22.53 -20.01 -1.93
C THR A 181 23.49 -20.64 -2.94
N GLY A 182 23.92 -21.90 -2.67
CA GLY A 182 24.90 -22.61 -3.50
C GLY A 182 26.20 -21.82 -3.62
N PRO A 183 26.71 -21.57 -4.85
CA PRO A 183 27.95 -20.84 -5.09
C PRO A 183 27.79 -19.32 -5.03
N ALA A 184 26.60 -18.82 -4.78
CA ALA A 184 26.28 -17.38 -4.74
C ALA A 184 26.00 -16.90 -3.32
N GLN A 185 26.33 -15.64 -3.06
CA GLN A 185 26.02 -14.92 -1.84
C GLN A 185 25.28 -13.63 -2.17
N THR A 186 24.30 -13.28 -1.35
CA THR A 186 23.58 -12.00 -1.46
C THR A 186 24.17 -11.00 -0.49
N VAL A 187 24.69 -9.91 -1.03
CA VAL A 187 25.23 -8.80 -0.25
C VAL A 187 24.20 -7.68 -0.28
N THR A 188 23.72 -7.29 0.90
CA THR A 188 22.78 -6.18 1.01
C THR A 188 23.46 -4.98 1.66
N CYS A 189 23.41 -3.86 0.95
CA CYS A 189 23.97 -2.60 1.37
C CYS A 189 22.83 -1.63 1.71
N TYR A 190 22.79 -1.09 2.93
CA TYR A 190 21.76 -0.19 3.42
C TYR A 190 22.29 1.22 3.50
N LEU A 191 21.48 2.17 3.01
CA LEU A 191 21.78 3.60 3.06
C LEU A 191 20.59 4.38 3.64
N MET A 192 20.87 5.36 4.49
CA MET A 192 19.85 6.23 5.09
C MET A 192 19.65 7.44 4.18
N THR A 193 18.39 7.72 3.83
CA THR A 193 18.05 8.82 2.89
C THR A 193 17.14 9.84 3.53
N VAL A 194 17.10 11.04 2.94
CA VAL A 194 16.32 12.18 3.44
C VAL A 194 14.82 11.92 3.36
N ASP A 195 14.38 11.33 2.27
CA ASP A 195 12.97 11.03 1.98
C ASP A 195 12.85 9.86 0.99
N PRO A 196 11.68 9.21 0.89
CA PRO A 196 11.49 8.03 0.06
C PRO A 196 11.72 8.26 -1.43
N LEU A 197 11.41 9.43 -1.95
CA LEU A 197 11.49 9.70 -3.39
C LEU A 197 12.94 9.96 -3.84
N SER A 198 13.65 10.86 -3.14
CA SER A 198 15.07 11.10 -3.39
C SER A 198 15.90 9.88 -2.98
N GLY A 199 15.44 9.10 -1.99
CA GLY A 199 16.04 7.84 -1.59
C GLY A 199 16.01 6.79 -2.69
N TRP A 200 14.92 6.69 -3.44
CA TRP A 200 14.86 5.81 -4.60
C TRP A 200 15.91 6.20 -5.66
N ALA A 201 16.07 7.49 -5.93
CA ALA A 201 17.07 7.95 -6.89
C ALA A 201 18.50 7.65 -6.44
N ALA A 202 18.81 7.85 -5.15
CA ALA A 202 20.11 7.50 -4.56
C ALA A 202 20.37 5.98 -4.60
N GLU A 203 19.36 5.16 -4.29
CA GLU A 203 19.43 3.70 -4.39
C GLU A 203 19.79 3.23 -5.80
N VAL A 204 19.10 3.77 -6.81
CA VAL A 204 19.35 3.45 -8.23
C VAL A 204 20.75 3.88 -8.64
N SER A 205 21.15 5.12 -8.33
CA SER A 205 22.48 5.65 -8.65
C SER A 205 23.61 4.80 -8.04
N VAL A 206 23.51 4.49 -6.74
CA VAL A 206 24.51 3.65 -6.06
C VAL A 206 24.54 2.24 -6.64
N ARG A 207 23.37 1.65 -6.95
CA ARG A 207 23.28 0.33 -7.58
C ARG A 207 23.98 0.33 -8.93
N GLU A 208 23.72 1.30 -9.78
CA GLU A 208 24.34 1.42 -11.11
C GLU A 208 25.86 1.60 -11.03
N LYS A 209 26.35 2.41 -10.09
CA LYS A 209 27.79 2.60 -9.85
C LYS A 209 28.45 1.29 -9.40
N LEU A 210 27.83 0.55 -8.47
CA LEU A 210 28.33 -0.75 -8.01
C LEU A 210 28.33 -1.79 -9.14
N LEU A 211 27.27 -1.88 -9.92
CA LEU A 211 27.19 -2.79 -11.05
C LEU A 211 28.25 -2.47 -12.12
N THR A 212 28.46 -1.18 -12.40
CA THR A 212 29.50 -0.74 -13.31
C THR A 212 30.90 -1.07 -12.80
N PHE A 213 31.17 -0.81 -11.51
CA PHE A 213 32.43 -1.17 -10.87
C PHE A 213 32.71 -2.68 -10.96
N ILE A 214 31.72 -3.53 -10.65
CA ILE A 214 31.86 -4.99 -10.72
C ILE A 214 32.11 -5.43 -12.15
N ARG A 215 31.35 -4.93 -13.10
CA ARG A 215 31.48 -5.30 -14.51
C ARG A 215 32.88 -4.97 -15.07
N ASP A 216 33.37 -3.79 -14.74
CA ASP A 216 34.59 -3.27 -15.35
C ASP A 216 35.89 -3.75 -14.67
N ASN A 217 35.83 -4.05 -13.34
CA ASN A 217 37.01 -4.42 -12.58
C ASN A 217 37.01 -5.87 -12.08
N HIS A 218 35.84 -6.45 -11.81
CA HIS A 218 35.68 -7.76 -11.17
C HIS A 218 34.58 -8.61 -11.82
N PRO A 219 34.64 -8.86 -13.14
CA PRO A 219 33.61 -9.64 -13.85
C PRO A 219 33.48 -11.09 -13.31
N GLU A 220 34.53 -11.58 -12.64
CA GLU A 220 34.54 -12.89 -11.99
C GLU A 220 33.62 -12.98 -10.76
N TRP A 221 33.16 -11.87 -10.22
CA TRP A 221 32.25 -11.84 -9.08
C TRP A 221 30.78 -12.14 -9.46
N TRP A 222 30.47 -12.19 -10.77
CA TRP A 222 29.13 -12.58 -11.17
C TRP A 222 28.88 -14.07 -10.91
N PRO A 223 27.67 -14.46 -10.47
CA PRO A 223 27.32 -15.86 -10.32
C PRO A 223 27.48 -16.61 -11.65
N ARG A 224 28.13 -17.77 -11.59
CA ARG A 224 28.28 -18.65 -12.77
C ARG A 224 27.39 -19.86 -12.58
N GLU A 225 26.67 -20.24 -13.61
CA GLU A 225 26.00 -21.52 -13.63
C GLU A 225 27.06 -22.65 -13.72
N VAL A 226 27.08 -23.52 -12.73
CA VAL A 226 27.89 -24.73 -12.79
C VAL A 226 27.07 -25.78 -13.52
N VAL A 227 27.29 -25.93 -14.81
CA VAL A 227 26.75 -27.06 -15.57
C VAL A 227 27.57 -28.30 -15.24
N VAL A 228 27.04 -29.15 -14.36
CA VAL A 228 27.64 -30.46 -14.09
C VAL A 228 27.30 -31.39 -15.28
N ILE A 229 28.18 -31.47 -16.24
CA ILE A 229 28.08 -32.47 -17.32
C ILE A 229 28.42 -33.83 -16.70
N SER A 230 27.40 -34.66 -16.48
CA SER A 230 27.61 -36.04 -16.06
C SER A 230 28.32 -36.81 -17.19
N HIS A 231 29.43 -37.43 -16.91
CA HIS A 231 30.14 -38.28 -17.86
C HIS A 231 29.29 -39.43 -18.46
N ARG A 232 28.10 -39.69 -17.92
CA ARG A 232 27.14 -40.65 -18.47
C ARG A 232 26.50 -40.20 -19.79
N ASP A 233 26.39 -38.89 -20.03
CA ASP A 233 25.77 -38.39 -21.24
C ASP A 233 26.73 -38.33 -22.42
N VAL A 234 28.05 -38.25 -22.17
CA VAL A 234 29.06 -38.29 -23.22
C VAL A 234 29.23 -39.71 -23.79
N ALA A 235 29.03 -40.75 -22.98
CA ALA A 235 29.13 -42.14 -23.42
C ALA A 235 27.93 -42.60 -24.30
N ARG A 236 26.78 -41.96 -24.18
CA ARG A 236 25.59 -42.26 -25.02
C ARG A 236 25.65 -41.60 -26.39
N GLY A 237 26.38 -40.51 -26.53
CA GLY A 237 26.53 -39.81 -27.83
C GLY A 237 27.46 -40.52 -28.84
N HIS A 238 28.33 -41.47 -28.33
CA HIS A 238 29.25 -42.25 -29.21
C HIS A 238 28.73 -43.64 -29.57
N ALA A 239 27.58 -44.08 -29.00
CA ALA A 239 27.04 -45.40 -29.29
C ALA A 239 25.99 -45.48 -30.38
N THR A 240 25.64 -44.35 -31.04
CA THR A 240 24.60 -44.29 -32.08
C THR A 240 25.14 -43.90 -33.45
N GLY A 241 26.46 -44.04 -33.69
CA GLY A 241 27.11 -43.64 -34.95
C GLY A 241 27.80 -44.75 -35.73
N ASP A 242 27.47 -46.04 -35.48
CA ASP A 242 28.03 -47.13 -36.32
C ASP A 242 26.97 -48.24 -36.46
N ASP A 243 26.11 -48.10 -37.43
CA ASP A 243 25.37 -49.15 -38.14
C ASP A 243 24.53 -48.49 -39.25
N GLY A 244 25.05 -48.57 -40.49
CA GLY A 244 24.28 -48.23 -41.65
C GLY A 244 25.13 -47.97 -42.90
#